data_fadc60fefdb8da7f3739558d211328fd
#
_entry.id   fadc60fefdb8da7f3739558d211328fd
#
_cell.length_a   1.000
_cell.length_b   1.000
_cell.length_c   1.000
_cell.angle_alpha   90.00
_cell.angle_beta   90.00
_cell.angle_gamma   90.00
#
_symmetry.space_group_name_H-M   'P 1'
#
loop_
_entity.id
_entity.type
_entity.pdbx_description
1 polymer ?
#
loop_
_entity_poly.entity_id
_entity_poly.type
_entity_poly.pdbx_seq_one_letter_code
_entity_poly.pdbx_strand_id
1 'polypeptide(L)'
;MKLEEMKMKELFDMSHTIAERIFDNHAYPWEVLPEIGDFIRSLGSLLPENEYRKIGKDIWIHKTAKVAPTIMMTGPMIICAGANVRHNAFLRGNVIIGEKAVVGNSCELKNALLFDEVQVPHFNYVGDSILGYKAHMGAGAVTSNVKSDKSLVKVHAEDGDVTTGFKKFGAILGDCVEVGCNSVLNPGTVIGKNSVVYPLSSVRGCVAANSIYKNQENVIVKENRDAEAEAVKAEAEEPAPKPKRTRVKKSTAASSSTVKVVK
;
A
#
# COMPACT_ATOMS: atom_id res chain seq x y z
N MET A 1 12.93 11.75 -6.41
CA MET A 1 12.58 11.63 -4.96
C MET A 1 13.80 11.94 -4.13
N LYS A 2 13.70 12.93 -3.25
CA LYS A 2 14.79 13.37 -2.37
C LYS A 2 14.82 12.53 -1.09
N LEU A 3 15.93 12.55 -0.37
CA LEU A 3 16.09 11.77 0.87
C LEU A 3 15.06 12.13 1.95
N GLU A 4 14.69 13.40 2.07
CA GLU A 4 13.69 13.86 3.03
C GLU A 4 12.30 13.24 2.79
N GLU A 5 11.96 12.98 1.52
CA GLU A 5 10.69 12.36 1.10
C GLU A 5 10.65 10.84 1.35
N MET A 6 11.78 10.26 1.78
CA MET A 6 11.90 8.81 2.10
C MET A 6 11.81 8.53 3.61
N LYS A 7 11.60 9.55 4.43
CA LYS A 7 11.41 9.37 5.89
C LYS A 7 10.08 8.68 6.19
N MET A 8 10.00 8.05 7.36
CA MET A 8 8.84 7.25 7.78
C MET A 8 7.50 7.98 7.57
N LYS A 9 7.38 9.18 8.12
CA LYS A 9 6.12 9.98 8.06
C LYS A 9 5.68 10.35 6.63
N GLU A 10 6.65 10.45 5.72
CA GLU A 10 6.37 10.73 4.31
C GLU A 10 5.91 9.49 3.55
N LEU A 11 6.36 8.30 3.98
CA LEU A 11 6.05 7.03 3.33
C LEU A 11 4.89 6.28 3.97
N PHE A 12 4.63 6.47 5.28
CA PHE A 12 3.72 5.62 6.04
C PHE A 12 2.80 6.42 6.96
N ASP A 13 1.59 5.93 7.14
CA ASP A 13 0.75 6.18 8.29
C ASP A 13 1.01 5.07 9.32
N MET A 14 1.72 5.41 10.38
CA MET A 14 2.16 4.45 11.39
C MET A 14 1.01 3.86 12.21
N SER A 15 -0.18 4.44 12.15
CA SER A 15 -1.38 3.89 12.82
C SER A 15 -1.86 2.57 12.20
N HIS A 16 -1.34 2.21 11.03
CA HIS A 16 -1.69 1.01 10.28
C HIS A 16 -0.64 -0.12 10.39
N THR A 17 0.01 -0.23 11.54
CA THR A 17 0.91 -1.34 11.79
C THR A 17 1.11 -1.61 13.28
N ILE A 18 1.13 -2.86 13.67
CA ILE A 18 1.54 -3.27 15.03
C ILE A 18 3.04 -3.03 15.28
N ALA A 19 3.80 -2.76 14.22
CA ALA A 19 5.25 -2.63 14.26
C ALA A 19 5.73 -1.18 14.39
N GLU A 20 4.88 -0.20 14.72
CA GLU A 20 5.23 1.22 14.81
C GLU A 20 6.55 1.44 15.57
N ARG A 21 6.71 0.83 16.74
CA ARG A 21 7.88 1.04 17.62
C ARG A 21 9.22 0.56 17.06
N ILE A 22 9.25 -0.29 16.04
CA ILE A 22 10.52 -0.69 15.44
C ILE A 22 11.20 0.48 14.74
N PHE A 23 10.43 1.48 14.34
CA PHE A 23 10.90 2.65 13.61
C PHE A 23 11.42 3.77 14.53
N ASP A 24 11.20 3.65 15.85
CA ASP A 24 11.73 4.61 16.81
C ASP A 24 13.26 4.70 16.67
N ASN A 25 13.79 5.92 16.65
CA ASN A 25 15.23 6.22 16.53
C ASN A 25 15.87 5.89 15.17
N HIS A 26 15.12 5.57 14.14
CA HIS A 26 15.61 5.39 12.79
C HIS A 26 15.25 6.58 11.89
N ALA A 27 16.14 6.96 10.99
CA ALA A 27 15.89 8.03 10.04
C ALA A 27 15.10 7.53 8.82
N TYR A 28 15.43 6.33 8.36
CA TYR A 28 14.88 5.74 7.16
C TYR A 28 14.29 4.34 7.40
N PRO A 29 13.21 3.96 6.70
CA PRO A 29 12.52 2.70 6.97
C PRO A 29 13.37 1.44 6.74
N TRP A 30 14.31 1.45 5.84
CA TRP A 30 15.17 0.28 5.59
C TRP A 30 16.13 -0.04 6.73
N GLU A 31 16.41 0.92 7.61
CA GLU A 31 17.33 0.74 8.74
C GLU A 31 16.84 -0.32 9.72
N VAL A 32 15.53 -0.55 9.80
CA VAL A 32 14.94 -1.55 10.70
C VAL A 32 15.04 -2.99 10.18
N LEU A 33 15.41 -3.22 8.92
CA LEU A 33 15.43 -4.56 8.32
C LEU A 33 16.24 -5.59 9.12
N PRO A 34 17.39 -5.28 9.70
CA PRO A 34 18.15 -6.22 10.54
C PRO A 34 17.47 -6.56 11.86
N GLU A 35 16.59 -5.69 12.35
CA GLU A 35 15.99 -5.77 13.69
C GLU A 35 14.67 -6.50 13.73
N ILE A 36 14.04 -6.76 12.58
CA ILE A 36 12.69 -7.34 12.46
C ILE A 36 12.57 -8.62 13.30
N GLY A 37 13.55 -9.50 13.25
CA GLY A 37 13.47 -10.77 13.96
C GLY A 37 13.43 -10.63 15.47
N ASP A 38 14.27 -9.79 16.06
CA ASP A 38 14.33 -9.55 17.50
C ASP A 38 13.13 -8.75 17.98
N PHE A 39 12.70 -7.79 17.18
CA PHE A 39 11.47 -7.05 17.43
C PHE A 39 10.24 -7.97 17.51
N ILE A 40 10.08 -8.90 16.55
CA ILE A 40 8.99 -9.88 16.56
C ILE A 40 9.00 -10.73 17.84
N ARG A 41 10.18 -11.19 18.27
CA ARG A 41 10.29 -11.99 19.52
C ARG A 41 9.86 -11.18 20.75
N SER A 42 10.32 -9.92 20.82
CA SER A 42 9.97 -9.02 21.91
C SER A 42 8.46 -8.70 21.91
N LEU A 43 7.94 -8.23 20.79
CA LEU A 43 6.52 -7.88 20.64
C LEU A 43 5.62 -9.10 20.85
N GLY A 44 5.96 -10.22 20.23
CA GLY A 44 5.18 -11.46 20.31
C GLY A 44 4.98 -11.97 21.73
N SER A 45 5.99 -11.78 22.60
CA SER A 45 5.89 -12.16 24.03
C SER A 45 4.91 -11.29 24.83
N LEU A 46 4.54 -10.12 24.30
CA LEU A 46 3.63 -9.16 24.92
C LEU A 46 2.19 -9.26 24.35
N LEU A 47 1.99 -10.03 23.29
CA LEU A 47 0.67 -10.17 22.66
C LEU A 47 -0.31 -10.90 23.59
N PRO A 48 -1.57 -10.44 23.65
CA PRO A 48 -2.56 -11.02 24.55
C PRO A 48 -2.94 -12.44 24.13
N GLU A 49 -2.83 -13.41 25.05
CA GLU A 49 -3.15 -14.83 24.80
C GLU A 49 -4.62 -15.08 24.47
N ASN A 50 -5.50 -14.18 24.89
CA ASN A 50 -6.92 -14.24 24.53
C ASN A 50 -7.19 -13.87 23.06
N GLU A 51 -6.24 -13.23 22.38
CA GLU A 51 -6.35 -12.83 20.96
C GLU A 51 -5.41 -13.62 20.06
N TYR A 52 -4.20 -13.90 20.52
CA TYR A 52 -3.18 -14.59 19.72
C TYR A 52 -2.94 -16.02 20.23
N ARG A 53 -2.65 -16.91 19.29
CA ARG A 53 -2.16 -18.27 19.57
C ARG A 53 -0.68 -18.32 19.22
N LYS A 54 0.16 -18.74 20.18
CA LYS A 54 1.55 -19.09 19.89
C LYS A 54 1.61 -20.52 19.37
N ILE A 55 2.16 -20.69 18.17
CA ILE A 55 2.39 -22.01 17.57
C ILE A 55 3.87 -22.18 17.24
N GLY A 56 4.42 -23.35 17.56
CA GLY A 56 5.85 -23.61 17.33
C GLY A 56 6.78 -22.58 17.99
N LYS A 57 7.96 -22.39 17.37
CA LYS A 57 8.99 -21.48 17.89
C LYS A 57 8.77 -20.08 17.31
N ASP A 58 8.41 -19.11 18.18
CA ASP A 58 8.29 -17.68 17.86
C ASP A 58 7.31 -17.37 16.72
N ILE A 59 6.16 -18.05 16.68
CA ILE A 59 5.08 -17.80 15.73
C ILE A 59 3.82 -17.45 16.49
N TRP A 60 3.28 -16.24 16.28
CA TRP A 60 2.04 -15.76 16.87
C TRP A 60 1.00 -15.49 15.79
N ILE A 61 -0.17 -16.07 15.92
CA ILE A 61 -1.25 -15.97 14.95
C ILE A 61 -2.49 -15.47 15.65
N HIS A 62 -3.06 -14.37 15.22
CA HIS A 62 -4.34 -13.87 15.73
C HIS A 62 -5.46 -14.88 15.45
N LYS A 63 -6.39 -15.05 16.41
CA LYS A 63 -7.46 -16.06 16.33
C LYS A 63 -8.42 -15.88 15.14
N THR A 64 -8.53 -14.66 14.60
CA THR A 64 -9.36 -14.36 13.43
C THR A 64 -8.62 -14.48 12.10
N ALA A 65 -7.29 -14.68 12.12
CA ALA A 65 -6.52 -14.86 10.89
C ALA A 65 -6.89 -16.20 10.21
N LYS A 66 -6.95 -16.17 8.88
CA LYS A 66 -7.23 -17.33 8.05
C LYS A 66 -5.91 -17.82 7.46
N VAL A 67 -5.50 -19.02 7.86
CA VAL A 67 -4.22 -19.60 7.44
C VAL A 67 -4.49 -20.95 6.80
N ALA A 68 -4.16 -21.09 5.52
CA ALA A 68 -4.39 -22.33 4.77
C ALA A 68 -3.50 -23.48 5.29
N PRO A 69 -3.97 -24.74 5.28
CA PRO A 69 -3.24 -25.86 5.84
C PRO A 69 -1.98 -26.27 5.06
N THR A 70 -1.81 -25.77 3.83
CA THR A 70 -0.69 -26.15 2.93
C THR A 70 0.45 -25.14 2.94
N ILE A 71 0.49 -24.24 3.90
CA ILE A 71 1.59 -23.26 4.01
C ILE A 71 2.80 -23.85 4.72
N MET A 72 3.98 -23.33 4.40
CA MET A 72 5.20 -23.57 5.16
C MET A 72 5.58 -22.33 5.94
N MET A 73 5.79 -22.46 7.26
CA MET A 73 6.16 -21.37 8.15
C MET A 73 7.42 -21.69 8.94
N THR A 74 8.33 -20.73 9.00
CA THR A 74 9.48 -20.73 9.91
C THR A 74 9.47 -19.41 10.69
N GLY A 75 9.45 -19.46 12.02
CA GLY A 75 9.49 -18.26 12.87
C GLY A 75 10.84 -17.50 12.80
N PRO A 76 10.93 -16.28 13.37
CA PRO A 76 9.85 -15.59 14.09
C PRO A 76 8.84 -14.92 13.13
N MET A 77 7.57 -14.86 13.55
CA MET A 77 6.53 -14.13 12.80
C MET A 77 5.31 -13.77 13.65
N ILE A 78 4.62 -12.72 13.22
CA ILE A 78 3.30 -12.34 13.73
C ILE A 78 2.33 -12.26 12.54
N ILE A 79 1.17 -12.90 12.66
CA ILE A 79 0.05 -12.80 11.71
C ILE A 79 -1.11 -12.15 12.44
N CYS A 80 -1.46 -10.91 12.01
CA CYS A 80 -2.43 -10.06 12.70
C CYS A 80 -3.89 -10.41 12.37
N ALA A 81 -4.80 -9.66 12.99
CA ALA A 81 -6.24 -9.91 12.92
C ALA A 81 -6.77 -9.87 11.48
N GLY A 82 -7.60 -10.83 11.12
CA GLY A 82 -8.25 -10.89 9.81
C GLY A 82 -7.32 -11.13 8.63
N ALA A 83 -6.01 -11.26 8.84
CA ALA A 83 -5.06 -11.59 7.77
C ALA A 83 -5.41 -12.93 7.10
N ASN A 84 -5.15 -13.03 5.79
CA ASN A 84 -5.49 -14.19 4.98
C ASN A 84 -4.24 -14.74 4.26
N VAL A 85 -3.68 -15.83 4.80
CA VAL A 85 -2.53 -16.53 4.20
C VAL A 85 -3.05 -17.76 3.45
N ARG A 86 -2.89 -17.72 2.12
CA ARG A 86 -3.48 -18.70 1.20
C ARG A 86 -2.55 -19.90 0.94
N HIS A 87 -3.08 -20.86 0.21
CA HIS A 87 -2.40 -22.13 -0.10
C HIS A 87 -1.00 -21.94 -0.69
N ASN A 88 -0.08 -22.81 -0.25
CA ASN A 88 1.29 -22.91 -0.75
C ASN A 88 2.15 -21.64 -0.52
N ALA A 89 1.73 -20.72 0.35
CA ALA A 89 2.61 -19.65 0.77
C ALA A 89 3.80 -20.18 1.58
N PHE A 90 4.99 -19.61 1.37
CA PHE A 90 6.21 -19.93 2.09
C PHE A 90 6.70 -18.73 2.92
N LEU A 91 6.55 -18.80 4.24
CA LEU A 91 6.94 -17.76 5.16
C LEU A 91 8.25 -18.15 5.86
N ARG A 92 9.34 -17.48 5.51
CA ARG A 92 10.71 -17.87 5.90
C ARG A 92 11.23 -17.18 7.15
N GLY A 93 10.36 -16.55 7.93
CA GLY A 93 10.72 -15.89 9.17
C GLY A 93 11.11 -14.41 9.04
N ASN A 94 11.18 -13.77 10.20
CA ASN A 94 11.25 -12.33 10.35
C ASN A 94 10.12 -11.63 9.57
N VAL A 95 8.85 -12.08 9.75
CA VAL A 95 7.70 -11.59 8.99
C VAL A 95 6.61 -11.09 9.92
N ILE A 96 6.13 -9.87 9.67
CA ILE A 96 4.87 -9.38 10.23
C ILE A 96 3.89 -9.22 9.08
N ILE A 97 2.70 -9.83 9.23
CA ILE A 97 1.57 -9.69 8.30
C ILE A 97 0.50 -8.89 9.02
N GLY A 98 0.28 -7.65 8.61
CA GLY A 98 -0.64 -6.69 9.20
C GLY A 98 -2.10 -7.13 9.16
N GLU A 99 -2.98 -6.35 9.79
CA GLU A 99 -4.40 -6.65 9.86
C GLU A 99 -5.03 -6.69 8.46
N LYS A 100 -5.88 -7.70 8.24
CA LYS A 100 -6.59 -7.90 6.95
C LYS A 100 -5.69 -8.02 5.72
N ALA A 101 -4.37 -8.09 5.90
CA ALA A 101 -3.45 -8.28 4.77
C ALA A 101 -3.64 -9.65 4.12
N VAL A 102 -3.35 -9.72 2.83
CA VAL A 102 -3.49 -10.94 2.04
C VAL A 102 -2.12 -11.39 1.54
N VAL A 103 -1.72 -12.60 1.94
CA VAL A 103 -0.59 -13.31 1.35
C VAL A 103 -1.15 -14.46 0.54
N GLY A 104 -1.06 -14.35 -0.77
CA GLY A 104 -1.78 -15.20 -1.68
C GLY A 104 -1.09 -16.52 -2.01
N ASN A 105 -1.63 -17.19 -3.03
CA ASN A 105 -1.14 -18.48 -3.47
C ASN A 105 0.31 -18.42 -3.93
N SER A 106 1.12 -19.33 -3.42
CA SER A 106 2.53 -19.50 -3.82
C SER A 106 3.37 -18.23 -3.69
N CYS A 107 3.05 -17.38 -2.71
CA CYS A 107 3.87 -16.23 -2.37
C CYS A 107 4.95 -16.63 -1.37
N GLU A 108 6.15 -16.06 -1.53
CA GLU A 108 7.23 -16.23 -0.58
C GLU A 108 7.55 -14.91 0.14
N LEU A 109 7.58 -14.94 1.48
CA LEU A 109 7.97 -13.81 2.31
C LEU A 109 9.17 -14.17 3.17
N LYS A 110 10.12 -13.24 3.26
CA LYS A 110 11.32 -13.39 4.08
C LYS A 110 11.80 -12.03 4.55
N ASN A 111 11.95 -11.85 5.86
CA ASN A 111 12.42 -10.60 6.46
C ASN A 111 11.62 -9.40 5.93
N ALA A 112 10.32 -9.37 6.20
CA ALA A 112 9.38 -8.43 5.61
C ALA A 112 8.35 -7.93 6.62
N LEU A 113 8.05 -6.63 6.55
CA LEU A 113 6.93 -6.00 7.25
C LEU A 113 5.84 -5.65 6.24
N LEU A 114 4.67 -6.25 6.38
CA LEU A 114 3.47 -5.89 5.66
C LEU A 114 2.55 -5.14 6.63
N PHE A 115 2.24 -3.89 6.31
CA PHE A 115 1.28 -3.10 7.06
C PHE A 115 -0.15 -3.62 6.82
N ASP A 116 -1.12 -2.99 7.45
CA ASP A 116 -2.51 -3.42 7.35
C ASP A 116 -3.03 -3.32 5.92
N GLU A 117 -3.91 -4.24 5.56
CA GLU A 117 -4.57 -4.33 4.25
C GLU A 117 -3.63 -4.47 3.05
N VAL A 118 -2.34 -4.74 3.27
CA VAL A 118 -1.39 -5.06 2.18
C VAL A 118 -1.83 -6.29 1.41
N GLN A 119 -1.66 -6.27 0.10
CA GLN A 119 -2.01 -7.40 -0.76
C GLN A 119 -0.81 -7.85 -1.61
N VAL A 120 -0.39 -9.08 -1.39
CA VAL A 120 0.59 -9.82 -2.22
C VAL A 120 -0.06 -11.14 -2.66
N PRO A 121 -1.04 -11.07 -3.61
CA PRO A 121 -2.06 -12.11 -3.76
C PRO A 121 -1.66 -13.33 -4.57
N HIS A 122 -0.62 -13.27 -5.43
CA HIS A 122 -0.32 -14.33 -6.39
C HIS A 122 1.14 -14.35 -6.82
N PHE A 123 1.86 -15.46 -6.50
CA PHE A 123 3.21 -15.74 -7.03
C PHE A 123 4.20 -14.60 -6.79
N ASN A 124 4.08 -13.91 -5.67
CA ASN A 124 4.97 -12.81 -5.33
C ASN A 124 6.16 -13.30 -4.51
N TYR A 125 7.30 -12.64 -4.68
CA TYR A 125 8.42 -12.73 -3.75
C TYR A 125 8.60 -11.37 -3.04
N VAL A 126 8.56 -11.39 -1.71
CA VAL A 126 8.81 -10.21 -0.87
C VAL A 126 9.93 -10.53 0.10
N GLY A 127 11.10 -10.02 -0.17
CA GLY A 127 12.29 -10.25 0.65
C GLY A 127 13.00 -8.98 1.05
N ASP A 128 13.37 -8.88 2.34
CA ASP A 128 14.08 -7.74 2.93
C ASP A 128 13.41 -6.40 2.54
N SER A 129 12.08 -6.30 2.81
CA SER A 129 11.21 -5.25 2.27
C SER A 129 10.16 -4.80 3.28
N ILE A 130 9.63 -3.58 3.10
CA ILE A 130 8.54 -3.03 3.89
C ILE A 130 7.47 -2.53 2.93
N LEU A 131 6.23 -2.98 3.12
CA LEU A 131 5.07 -2.60 2.34
C LEU A 131 4.09 -1.83 3.24
N GLY A 132 3.83 -0.57 2.91
CA GLY A 132 2.94 0.33 3.63
C GLY A 132 1.46 -0.04 3.49
N TYR A 133 0.63 0.67 4.21
CA TYR A 133 -0.82 0.47 4.27
C TYR A 133 -1.45 0.39 2.88
N LYS A 134 -2.24 -0.65 2.64
CA LYS A 134 -2.91 -0.90 1.35
C LYS A 134 -1.98 -1.03 0.13
N ALA A 135 -0.67 -1.19 0.32
CA ALA A 135 0.19 -1.47 -0.82
C ALA A 135 -0.19 -2.81 -1.47
N HIS A 136 -0.18 -2.84 -2.80
CA HIS A 136 -0.57 -3.99 -3.59
C HIS A 136 0.52 -4.36 -4.60
N MET A 137 0.84 -5.64 -4.66
CA MET A 137 1.75 -6.20 -5.67
C MET A 137 0.97 -7.11 -6.60
N GLY A 138 0.84 -6.73 -7.87
CA GLY A 138 0.22 -7.56 -8.92
C GLY A 138 0.88 -8.93 -9.05
N ALA A 139 0.19 -9.87 -9.70
CA ALA A 139 0.65 -11.25 -9.85
C ALA A 139 2.06 -11.31 -10.45
N GLY A 140 2.94 -12.11 -9.84
CA GLY A 140 4.31 -12.30 -10.30
C GLY A 140 5.26 -11.13 -10.05
N ALA A 141 4.79 -10.01 -9.45
CA ALA A 141 5.69 -8.94 -9.07
C ALA A 141 6.61 -9.37 -7.91
N VAL A 142 7.88 -8.97 -7.96
CA VAL A 142 8.91 -9.42 -7.02
C VAL A 142 9.80 -8.28 -6.54
N THR A 143 10.27 -8.38 -5.29
CA THR A 143 11.33 -7.53 -4.75
C THR A 143 12.67 -8.25 -4.89
N SER A 144 13.48 -7.87 -5.88
CA SER A 144 14.86 -8.37 -5.98
C SER A 144 15.69 -7.76 -4.86
N ASN A 145 16.25 -8.57 -3.98
CA ASN A 145 16.90 -8.08 -2.76
C ASN A 145 18.43 -8.20 -2.74
N VAL A 146 19.03 -8.74 -3.81
CA VAL A 146 20.49 -8.93 -3.93
C VAL A 146 20.95 -8.41 -5.27
N LYS A 147 22.00 -7.59 -5.27
CA LYS A 147 22.65 -7.14 -6.51
C LYS A 147 23.46 -8.29 -7.16
N SER A 148 23.49 -8.33 -8.48
CA SER A 148 24.20 -9.38 -9.23
C SER A 148 25.70 -9.42 -8.92
N ASP A 149 26.31 -8.26 -8.69
CA ASP A 149 27.72 -8.10 -8.30
C ASP A 149 27.98 -8.35 -6.81
N LYS A 150 26.93 -8.66 -6.02
CA LYS A 150 26.98 -8.89 -4.56
C LYS A 150 27.54 -7.72 -3.75
N SER A 151 27.64 -6.54 -4.34
CA SER A 151 28.02 -5.32 -3.63
C SER A 151 26.92 -4.86 -2.68
N LEU A 152 27.23 -3.92 -1.78
CA LEU A 152 26.26 -3.34 -0.87
C LEU A 152 25.18 -2.58 -1.67
N VAL A 153 23.93 -2.69 -1.18
CA VAL A 153 22.81 -1.97 -1.78
C VAL A 153 22.91 -0.50 -1.42
N LYS A 154 22.67 0.36 -2.40
CA LYS A 154 22.52 1.81 -2.23
C LYS A 154 21.10 2.22 -2.55
N VAL A 155 20.61 3.25 -1.86
CA VAL A 155 19.41 3.97 -2.24
C VAL A 155 19.83 5.18 -3.08
N HIS A 156 19.31 5.27 -4.31
CA HIS A 156 19.64 6.32 -5.25
C HIS A 156 18.59 7.43 -5.19
N ALA A 157 18.88 8.51 -4.45
CA ALA A 157 18.03 9.68 -4.37
C ALA A 157 18.50 10.79 -5.34
N GLU A 158 17.63 11.76 -5.62
CA GLU A 158 17.97 12.91 -6.48
C GLU A 158 19.07 13.79 -5.87
N ASP A 159 19.11 13.89 -4.57
CA ASP A 159 20.05 14.70 -3.78
C ASP A 159 21.25 13.92 -3.24
N GLY A 160 21.41 12.66 -3.66
CA GLY A 160 22.59 11.85 -3.35
C GLY A 160 22.30 10.40 -3.02
N ASP A 161 23.32 9.57 -3.15
CA ASP A 161 23.24 8.14 -2.82
C ASP A 161 23.40 7.91 -1.31
N VAL A 162 22.56 7.04 -0.74
CA VAL A 162 22.73 6.52 0.61
C VAL A 162 23.29 5.11 0.58
N THR A 163 24.44 4.90 1.20
CA THR A 163 24.99 3.57 1.41
C THR A 163 24.28 2.94 2.60
N THR A 164 23.54 1.86 2.38
CA THR A 164 22.74 1.21 3.43
C THR A 164 23.56 0.31 4.36
N GLY A 165 24.73 -0.13 3.94
CA GLY A 165 25.52 -1.15 4.65
C GLY A 165 25.00 -2.59 4.43
N PHE A 166 23.91 -2.78 3.73
CA PHE A 166 23.27 -4.08 3.55
C PHE A 166 23.64 -4.76 2.23
N LYS A 167 23.89 -6.07 2.28
CA LYS A 167 23.99 -6.92 1.08
C LYS A 167 22.61 -7.33 0.56
N LYS A 168 21.57 -7.25 1.39
CA LYS A 168 20.19 -7.62 1.07
C LYS A 168 19.26 -6.49 1.47
N PHE A 169 18.59 -5.94 0.48
CA PHE A 169 17.53 -4.97 0.64
C PHE A 169 16.69 -4.99 -0.63
N GLY A 170 15.43 -5.35 -0.52
CA GLY A 170 14.48 -5.42 -1.63
C GLY A 170 13.90 -4.05 -1.96
N ALA A 171 12.72 -3.75 -1.41
CA ALA A 171 12.02 -2.50 -1.69
C ALA A 171 11.28 -1.95 -0.46
N ILE A 172 11.07 -0.65 -0.48
CA ILE A 172 10.13 0.07 0.39
C ILE A 172 8.99 0.58 -0.47
N LEU A 173 7.77 0.17 -0.17
CA LEU A 173 6.56 0.69 -0.80
C LEU A 173 5.81 1.55 0.21
N GLY A 174 5.62 2.82 -0.09
CA GLY A 174 4.76 3.71 0.71
C GLY A 174 3.30 3.26 0.70
N ASP A 175 2.46 3.95 1.47
CA ASP A 175 1.03 3.64 1.54
C ASP A 175 0.36 3.77 0.17
N CYS A 176 -0.59 2.89 -0.10
CA CYS A 176 -1.42 2.88 -1.32
C CYS A 176 -0.60 2.79 -2.62
N VAL A 177 0.57 2.16 -2.59
CA VAL A 177 1.35 1.90 -3.80
C VAL A 177 0.78 0.69 -4.54
N GLU A 178 0.61 0.84 -5.87
CA GLU A 178 0.14 -0.22 -6.76
C GLU A 178 1.27 -0.67 -7.69
N VAL A 179 1.70 -1.93 -7.60
CA VAL A 179 2.73 -2.52 -8.47
C VAL A 179 2.09 -3.45 -9.48
N GLY A 180 2.22 -3.13 -10.77
CA GLY A 180 1.68 -3.96 -11.87
C GLY A 180 2.29 -5.35 -11.96
N CYS A 181 1.54 -6.27 -12.56
CA CYS A 181 1.93 -7.68 -12.71
C CYS A 181 3.31 -7.86 -13.36
N ASN A 182 4.04 -8.88 -12.90
CA ASN A 182 5.37 -9.26 -13.41
C ASN A 182 6.42 -8.13 -13.39
N SER A 183 6.24 -7.15 -12.52
CA SER A 183 7.24 -6.10 -12.31
C SER A 183 8.34 -6.57 -11.35
N VAL A 184 9.55 -6.10 -11.60
CA VAL A 184 10.71 -6.34 -10.75
C VAL A 184 11.12 -5.04 -10.07
N LEU A 185 11.07 -5.02 -8.75
CA LEU A 185 11.62 -3.94 -7.94
C LEU A 185 13.07 -4.29 -7.62
N ASN A 186 14.01 -3.56 -8.22
CA ASN A 186 15.45 -3.83 -8.05
C ASN A 186 15.92 -3.47 -6.63
N PRO A 187 17.04 -4.04 -6.16
CA PRO A 187 17.54 -3.81 -4.80
C PRO A 187 17.68 -2.32 -4.47
N GLY A 188 17.08 -1.92 -3.34
CA GLY A 188 17.11 -0.54 -2.87
C GLY A 188 16.05 0.38 -3.50
N THR A 189 15.03 -0.19 -4.16
CA THR A 189 13.90 0.59 -4.68
C THR A 189 13.06 1.17 -3.55
N VAL A 190 12.74 2.47 -3.63
CA VAL A 190 11.81 3.16 -2.74
C VAL A 190 10.71 3.81 -3.57
N ILE A 191 9.45 3.51 -3.27
CA ILE A 191 8.29 4.05 -3.98
C ILE A 191 7.44 4.85 -3.01
N GLY A 192 7.23 6.14 -3.30
CA GLY A 192 6.42 7.06 -2.51
C GLY A 192 4.93 6.73 -2.54
N LYS A 193 4.18 7.26 -1.57
CA LYS A 193 2.73 7.04 -1.40
C LYS A 193 1.94 7.24 -2.70
N ASN A 194 0.83 6.51 -2.84
CA ASN A 194 -0.16 6.67 -3.91
C ASN A 194 0.39 6.49 -5.33
N SER A 195 1.55 5.89 -5.49
CA SER A 195 2.18 5.73 -6.81
C SER A 195 1.80 4.41 -7.46
N VAL A 196 1.84 4.39 -8.78
CA VAL A 196 1.50 3.23 -9.61
C VAL A 196 2.69 2.85 -10.47
N VAL A 197 3.05 1.58 -10.45
CA VAL A 197 4.03 0.99 -11.38
C VAL A 197 3.29 0.19 -12.44
N TYR A 198 3.54 0.45 -13.70
CA TYR A 198 2.92 -0.30 -14.80
C TYR A 198 3.42 -1.75 -14.84
N PRO A 199 2.60 -2.68 -15.35
CA PRO A 199 3.01 -4.08 -15.53
C PRO A 199 4.30 -4.21 -16.35
N LEU A 200 5.04 -5.31 -16.11
CA LEU A 200 6.28 -5.64 -16.81
C LEU A 200 7.40 -4.60 -16.64
N SER A 201 7.33 -3.81 -15.58
CA SER A 201 8.35 -2.79 -15.30
C SER A 201 9.55 -3.36 -14.55
N SER A 202 10.75 -2.85 -14.89
CA SER A 202 11.95 -3.02 -14.08
C SER A 202 12.25 -1.69 -13.38
N VAL A 203 11.84 -1.57 -12.13
CA VAL A 203 12.01 -0.33 -11.35
C VAL A 203 13.36 -0.33 -10.68
N ARG A 204 14.14 0.73 -10.89
CA ARG A 204 15.43 0.95 -10.20
C ARG A 204 15.46 2.35 -9.61
N GLY A 205 15.93 2.47 -8.36
CA GLY A 205 16.01 3.73 -7.63
C GLY A 205 14.69 4.13 -7.01
N CYS A 206 14.40 5.41 -6.96
CA CYS A 206 13.30 5.96 -6.18
C CYS A 206 12.24 6.58 -7.08
N VAL A 207 10.97 6.33 -6.76
CA VAL A 207 9.79 6.89 -7.44
C VAL A 207 9.10 7.84 -6.47
N ALA A 208 8.91 9.09 -6.86
CA ALA A 208 8.25 10.09 -6.01
C ALA A 208 6.79 9.71 -5.72
N ALA A 209 6.25 10.23 -4.62
CA ALA A 209 4.84 10.04 -4.28
C ALA A 209 3.92 10.58 -5.39
N ASN A 210 2.69 10.04 -5.47
CA ASN A 210 1.68 10.45 -6.46
C ASN A 210 2.16 10.37 -7.92
N SER A 211 2.95 9.34 -8.24
CA SER A 211 3.55 9.18 -9.57
C SER A 211 3.05 7.92 -10.27
N ILE A 212 3.11 7.93 -11.60
CA ILE A 212 2.93 6.75 -12.44
C ILE A 212 4.27 6.42 -13.11
N TYR A 213 4.85 5.29 -12.73
CA TYR A 213 6.05 4.76 -13.35
C TYR A 213 5.66 3.88 -14.54
N LYS A 214 5.86 4.35 -15.75
CA LYS A 214 5.58 3.58 -16.98
C LYS A 214 6.81 2.81 -17.45
N ASN A 215 7.97 3.44 -17.38
CA ASN A 215 9.30 2.88 -17.61
C ASN A 215 10.33 3.84 -17.01
N GLN A 216 11.61 3.50 -17.06
CA GLN A 216 12.68 4.31 -16.45
C GLN A 216 12.76 5.75 -17.00
N GLU A 217 12.34 5.97 -18.24
CA GLU A 217 12.43 7.28 -18.91
C GLU A 217 11.10 8.08 -18.83
N ASN A 218 10.03 7.44 -18.34
CA ASN A 218 8.69 8.02 -18.38
C ASN A 218 7.97 7.82 -17.05
N VAL A 219 8.25 8.72 -16.11
CA VAL A 219 7.55 8.84 -14.83
C VAL A 219 6.75 10.14 -14.87
N ILE A 220 5.43 10.03 -14.69
CA ILE A 220 4.52 11.17 -14.72
C ILE A 220 3.79 11.32 -13.38
N VAL A 221 3.40 12.55 -13.06
CA VAL A 221 2.57 12.84 -11.89
C VAL A 221 1.17 12.24 -12.12
N LYS A 222 0.63 11.58 -11.12
CA LYS A 222 -0.71 11.02 -11.15
C LYS A 222 -1.74 12.14 -10.92
N GLU A 223 -2.64 12.34 -11.90
CA GLU A 223 -3.77 13.24 -11.73
C GLU A 223 -4.77 12.63 -10.74
N ASN A 224 -5.19 13.43 -9.77
CA ASN A 224 -6.14 13.00 -8.74
C ASN A 224 -7.57 13.16 -9.26
N ARG A 225 -8.07 12.16 -9.99
CA ARG A 225 -9.43 12.16 -10.55
C ARG A 225 -10.56 12.17 -9.51
N ASP A 226 -10.25 11.76 -8.27
CA ASP A 226 -11.24 11.75 -7.20
C ASP A 226 -11.55 13.17 -6.72
N ALA A 227 -10.55 14.07 -6.72
CA ALA A 227 -10.75 15.48 -6.41
C ALA A 227 -11.59 16.21 -7.48
N GLU A 228 -11.44 15.84 -8.76
CA GLU A 228 -12.27 16.37 -9.85
C GLU A 228 -13.72 15.84 -9.76
N ALA A 229 -13.90 14.58 -9.40
CA ALA A 229 -15.22 13.98 -9.22
C ALA A 229 -15.97 14.57 -8.01
N GLU A 230 -15.26 14.90 -6.93
CA GLU A 230 -15.83 15.60 -5.77
C GLU A 230 -16.15 17.07 -6.09
N ALA A 231 -15.32 17.76 -6.85
CA ALA A 231 -15.58 19.13 -7.30
C ALA A 231 -16.82 19.20 -8.21
N VAL A 232 -16.95 18.27 -9.15
CA VAL A 232 -18.13 18.17 -10.04
C VAL A 232 -19.40 17.82 -9.25
N LYS A 233 -19.33 17.00 -8.20
CA LYS A 233 -20.46 16.72 -7.32
C LYS A 233 -20.84 17.94 -6.48
N ALA A 234 -19.87 18.69 -5.97
CA ALA A 234 -20.12 19.90 -5.21
C ALA A 234 -20.76 21.00 -6.06
N GLU A 235 -20.36 21.17 -7.32
CA GLU A 235 -21.01 22.10 -8.27
C GLU A 235 -22.41 21.67 -8.67
N ALA A 236 -22.70 20.36 -8.73
CA ALA A 236 -24.02 19.83 -9.02
C ALA A 236 -25.02 19.94 -7.85
N GLU A 237 -24.55 20.09 -6.63
CA GLU A 237 -25.36 20.27 -5.41
C GLU A 237 -25.63 21.73 -5.05
N GLU A 238 -25.08 22.72 -5.77
CA GLU A 238 -25.49 24.10 -5.57
C GLU A 238 -26.97 24.31 -5.98
N PRO A 239 -27.84 24.78 -5.08
CA PRO A 239 -29.25 24.94 -5.40
C PRO A 239 -29.44 26.02 -6.45
N ALA A 240 -30.09 25.69 -7.53
CA ALA A 240 -30.44 26.58 -8.63
C ALA A 240 -31.01 27.92 -8.12
N PRO A 241 -30.60 29.07 -8.67
CA PRO A 241 -31.06 30.38 -8.21
C PRO A 241 -32.58 30.49 -8.38
N LYS A 242 -33.29 30.80 -7.29
CA LYS A 242 -34.74 30.94 -7.26
C LYS A 242 -35.20 31.94 -8.32
N PRO A 243 -36.21 31.63 -9.17
CA PRO A 243 -36.69 32.54 -10.21
C PRO A 243 -37.27 33.80 -9.57
N LYS A 244 -36.79 34.96 -10.05
CA LYS A 244 -37.35 36.28 -9.65
C LYS A 244 -38.83 36.36 -10.03
N ARG A 245 -39.70 36.48 -9.05
CA ARG A 245 -41.15 36.73 -9.20
C ARG A 245 -41.37 38.02 -9.95
N THR A 246 -41.69 37.96 -11.23
CA THR A 246 -42.19 39.09 -12.03
C THR A 246 -43.65 39.35 -11.65
N ARG A 247 -43.91 40.55 -11.14
CA ARG A 247 -45.22 41.06 -10.70
C ARG A 247 -46.02 41.37 -11.97
N VAL A 248 -46.95 40.46 -12.38
CA VAL A 248 -47.90 40.72 -13.48
C VAL A 248 -48.97 41.69 -12.97
N LYS A 249 -49.08 42.87 -13.61
CA LYS A 249 -50.21 43.79 -13.44
C LYS A 249 -51.47 43.19 -14.08
N LYS A 250 -52.56 43.08 -13.32
CA LYS A 250 -53.90 42.77 -13.81
C LYS A 250 -54.39 43.89 -14.76
N SER A 251 -54.72 43.57 -15.99
CA SER A 251 -55.61 44.34 -16.82
C SER A 251 -56.87 43.52 -17.07
N THR A 252 -58.01 44.13 -16.68
CA THR A 252 -59.37 43.68 -16.91
C THR A 252 -59.77 43.96 -18.33
N ALA A 253 -60.25 42.98 -19.10
CA ALA A 253 -61.21 43.20 -20.16
C ALA A 253 -61.98 41.88 -20.46
N ALA A 254 -63.30 41.98 -20.52
CA ALA A 254 -64.31 40.96 -20.74
C ALA A 254 -64.54 40.68 -22.26
N SER A 255 -64.93 39.50 -22.57
CA SER A 255 -66.05 39.11 -23.53
C SER A 255 -65.80 37.73 -24.09
N SER A 256 -66.61 36.77 -23.78
CA SER A 256 -67.79 36.21 -24.40
C SER A 256 -67.53 35.26 -25.59
N SER A 257 -68.12 34.05 -25.41
CA SER A 257 -68.68 33.11 -26.42
C SER A 257 -67.69 32.36 -27.33
N THR A 258 -67.73 31.10 -27.63
CA THR A 258 -68.85 30.19 -27.89
C THR A 258 -68.28 28.77 -28.12
N VAL A 259 -69.02 27.78 -27.69
CA VAL A 259 -68.83 26.33 -27.88
C VAL A 259 -68.88 25.94 -29.36
N LYS A 260 -68.10 24.99 -29.80
CA LYS A 260 -68.55 23.94 -30.77
C LYS A 260 -67.71 22.65 -30.57
N VAL A 261 -68.42 21.61 -30.19
CA VAL A 261 -68.07 20.18 -30.28
C VAL A 261 -68.36 19.74 -31.72
N VAL A 262 -67.52 18.96 -32.37
CA VAL A 262 -67.83 17.91 -33.31
C VAL A 262 -66.75 16.86 -33.40
N LYS A 263 -67.15 15.61 -33.08
CA LYS A 263 -66.72 14.24 -33.45
C LYS A 263 -65.31 13.84 -33.31
#